data_22f025b9ca45a09693f513bdd57e6f28
#
_entry.id   22f025b9ca45a09693f513bdd57e6f28
#
_cell.length_a   1.000
_cell.length_b   1.000
_cell.length_c   1.000
_cell.angle_alpha   90.00
_cell.angle_beta   90.00
_cell.angle_gamma   90.00
#
_symmetry.space_group_name_H-M   'P 1'
#
loop_
_entity.id
_entity.type
_entity.pdbx_description
1 polymer ?
#
loop_
_entity_poly.entity_id
_entity_poly.type
_entity_poly.pdbx_seq_one_letter_code
_entity_poly.pdbx_strand_id
1 'polypeptide(L)'
;YEGAQILMTAESDIGGYTVQTAALSSSDGETYAADNVEVYNQKYITVTSTTTLNFSAGRYPDALLPFETAVEYGENTVEEGNNQGIYFSFYIPAEQAAGVYTGSFTLNVDGTAVSIPVTLKVLDYTLSDEVHSRSSFGVHRYWNEGGIVSAEKDASYEMYAAYYEYLLEHRISTRYLPAAMSDTEGFIEQLRKYAADPKFSNYIVPYVEAYDSSFSGTGIDYDFYEETLDAIAEASAEDGVNYLEKASTYFAMFDEITTSDMIRQANAFYKKIYELHGEIAAKWETSLTCDEQLKEELIASLLDMNQLMVTTFDERFDIGVTWCPLLDKYNIESSRGEYADTYEIGTESGYTVTQNEEKWWYSAGIPKNPYPSYHIDDNGYSPIVYSWMQYAYGVTGNLYWSTTFYLERVSENGTIVNNALQDYYETAMRFPSTNGDGFLFYPGAPYGIYGPVGCIRLEQLRDGLEEYDMLYALEQYYAGKADSDFDGVMSFLYDNLFTGTRV
;
A
#
# COMPACT_ATOMS: atom_id res chain seq x y z
N TYR A 1 14.73 2.71 5.84
CA TYR A 1 14.74 1.49 6.67
C TYR A 1 15.47 0.35 5.97
N GLU A 2 15.85 -0.71 6.73
CA GLU A 2 16.47 -1.91 6.17
C GLU A 2 16.10 -3.12 7.03
N GLY A 3 15.67 -4.22 6.40
CA GLY A 3 15.22 -5.43 7.09
C GLY A 3 16.30 -6.52 7.14
N ALA A 4 16.43 -7.20 8.29
CA ALA A 4 17.27 -8.38 8.40
C ALA A 4 16.59 -9.46 9.25
N GLN A 5 16.90 -10.72 8.98
CA GLN A 5 16.30 -11.85 9.69
C GLN A 5 17.36 -12.84 10.15
N ILE A 6 17.10 -13.44 11.31
CA ILE A 6 17.79 -14.67 11.74
C ILE A 6 16.78 -15.78 11.92
N LEU A 7 17.18 -16.99 11.63
CA LEU A 7 16.37 -18.19 11.80
C LEU A 7 17.03 -19.11 12.83
N MET A 8 16.30 -19.47 13.87
CA MET A 8 16.66 -20.53 14.80
C MET A 8 15.98 -21.83 14.43
N THR A 9 16.71 -22.94 14.44
CA THR A 9 16.16 -24.30 14.34
C THR A 9 16.36 -25.01 15.67
N ALA A 10 15.28 -25.47 16.28
CA ALA A 10 15.33 -26.14 17.59
C ALA A 10 15.66 -27.63 17.42
N GLU A 11 16.86 -28.05 17.86
CA GLU A 11 17.25 -29.48 17.94
C GLU A 11 16.70 -30.15 19.21
N SER A 12 16.20 -29.37 20.15
CA SER A 12 15.44 -29.76 21.34
C SER A 12 14.56 -28.59 21.73
N ASP A 13 13.57 -28.81 22.58
CA ASP A 13 12.70 -27.73 23.07
C ASP A 13 13.52 -26.57 23.64
N ILE A 14 13.23 -25.35 23.16
CA ILE A 14 13.75 -24.09 23.68
C ILE A 14 12.70 -23.52 24.64
N GLY A 15 13.05 -23.49 25.93
CA GLY A 15 12.16 -23.00 26.99
C GLY A 15 12.04 -21.49 27.07
N GLY A 16 12.97 -20.77 26.44
CA GLY A 16 12.91 -19.33 26.30
C GLY A 16 14.13 -18.74 25.63
N TYR A 17 13.90 -17.69 24.82
CA TYR A 17 14.98 -16.92 24.21
C TYR A 17 14.70 -15.43 24.34
N THR A 18 15.78 -14.63 24.36
CA THR A 18 15.73 -13.17 24.37
C THR A 18 16.78 -12.59 23.43
N VAL A 19 16.52 -11.41 22.93
CA VAL A 19 17.44 -10.65 22.07
C VAL A 19 17.82 -9.35 22.74
N GLN A 20 19.10 -9.00 22.66
CA GLN A 20 19.61 -7.71 23.07
C GLN A 20 20.39 -7.08 21.92
N THR A 21 19.92 -5.93 21.46
CA THR A 21 20.62 -5.09 20.49
C THR A 21 21.75 -4.32 21.18
N ALA A 22 22.70 -3.84 20.41
CA ALA A 22 23.78 -3.00 20.87
C ALA A 22 24.15 -1.97 19.80
N ALA A 23 24.73 -0.86 20.22
CA ALA A 23 25.24 0.13 19.29
C ALA A 23 26.33 -0.46 18.39
N LEU A 24 26.33 -0.07 17.12
CA LEU A 24 27.38 -0.43 16.16
C LEU A 24 28.35 0.75 16.00
N SER A 25 29.60 0.46 15.69
CA SER A 25 30.63 1.49 15.54
C SER A 25 31.31 1.39 14.19
N SER A 26 31.63 2.55 13.59
CA SER A 26 32.47 2.64 12.40
C SER A 26 33.94 2.71 12.73
N SER A 27 34.82 2.50 11.75
CA SER A 27 36.27 2.66 11.90
C SER A 27 36.68 4.10 12.23
N ASP A 28 35.85 5.08 11.88
CA ASP A 28 36.12 6.51 12.07
C ASP A 28 35.57 7.03 13.42
N GLY A 29 34.99 6.12 14.23
CA GLY A 29 34.52 6.42 15.56
C GLY A 29 33.06 6.89 15.65
N GLU A 30 32.33 6.88 14.53
CA GLU A 30 30.90 7.15 14.50
C GLU A 30 30.12 5.99 15.10
N THR A 31 28.95 6.31 15.64
CA THR A 31 28.08 5.33 16.32
C THR A 31 26.72 5.29 15.66
N TYR A 32 26.21 4.09 15.42
CA TYR A 32 24.80 3.83 15.09
C TYR A 32 24.12 3.32 16.36
N ALA A 33 23.09 4.02 16.82
CA ALA A 33 22.47 3.76 18.11
C ALA A 33 21.65 2.45 18.12
N ALA A 34 21.67 1.75 19.25
CA ALA A 34 20.87 0.52 19.41
C ALA A 34 19.36 0.79 19.34
N ASP A 35 18.91 1.98 19.75
CA ASP A 35 17.51 2.38 19.75
C ASP A 35 16.95 2.59 18.32
N ASN A 36 17.79 2.63 17.30
CA ASN A 36 17.40 2.65 15.89
C ASN A 36 17.10 1.25 15.34
N VAL A 37 17.15 0.21 16.17
CA VAL A 37 16.86 -1.18 15.77
C VAL A 37 15.64 -1.67 16.52
N GLU A 38 14.56 -1.89 15.78
CA GLU A 38 13.38 -2.57 16.29
C GLU A 38 13.52 -4.08 16.09
N VAL A 39 13.08 -4.85 17.09
CA VAL A 39 13.16 -6.31 17.05
C VAL A 39 11.77 -6.90 17.14
N TYR A 40 11.49 -7.85 16.26
CA TYR A 40 10.20 -8.52 16.17
C TYR A 40 10.36 -10.04 16.23
N ASN A 41 9.45 -10.68 16.95
CA ASN A 41 9.25 -12.10 16.88
C ASN A 41 8.33 -12.41 15.70
N GLN A 42 8.79 -13.24 14.74
CA GLN A 42 7.97 -13.64 13.61
C GLN A 42 6.91 -14.65 14.07
N LYS A 43 5.65 -14.28 13.98
CA LYS A 43 4.56 -15.18 14.25
C LYS A 43 4.16 -15.92 12.99
N TYR A 44 3.99 -17.24 13.12
CA TYR A 44 3.72 -18.13 11.99
C TYR A 44 2.23 -18.33 11.81
N ILE A 45 1.76 -18.15 10.58
CA ILE A 45 0.37 -18.39 10.18
C ILE A 45 0.27 -19.70 9.39
N THR A 46 -0.86 -20.38 9.47
CA THR A 46 -1.07 -21.67 8.84
C THR A 46 -1.64 -21.55 7.44
N VAL A 47 -0.87 -22.01 6.45
CA VAL A 47 -1.30 -22.20 5.06
C VAL A 47 -1.73 -23.66 4.90
N THR A 48 -3.03 -23.90 4.82
CA THR A 48 -3.59 -25.26 4.72
C THR A 48 -3.54 -25.83 3.31
N SER A 49 -3.56 -24.95 2.30
CA SER A 49 -3.37 -25.31 0.90
C SER A 49 -2.72 -24.14 0.17
N THR A 50 -1.75 -24.45 -0.68
CA THR A 50 -1.10 -23.40 -1.48
C THR A 50 -1.95 -23.04 -2.68
N THR A 51 -1.88 -21.78 -3.04
CA THR A 51 -2.53 -21.21 -4.21
C THR A 51 -1.53 -20.91 -5.31
N THR A 52 -0.25 -21.07 -5.03
CA THR A 52 0.90 -20.72 -5.86
C THR A 52 1.73 -21.97 -6.15
N LEU A 53 2.20 -22.11 -7.39
CA LEU A 53 3.11 -23.18 -7.79
C LEU A 53 4.46 -23.03 -7.05
N ASN A 54 5.08 -24.18 -6.72
CA ASN A 54 6.38 -24.28 -6.04
C ASN A 54 6.37 -24.04 -4.52
N PHE A 55 5.22 -23.76 -3.92
CA PHE A 55 5.08 -23.67 -2.47
C PHE A 55 4.29 -24.86 -1.92
N SER A 56 4.37 -25.11 -0.63
CA SER A 56 3.71 -26.23 0.05
C SER A 56 2.86 -25.74 1.22
N ALA A 57 1.82 -26.48 1.57
CA ALA A 57 1.12 -26.24 2.82
C ALA A 57 2.09 -26.34 4.00
N GLY A 58 1.89 -25.49 5.00
CA GLY A 58 2.79 -25.39 6.15
C GLY A 58 2.57 -24.14 6.97
N ARG A 59 3.52 -23.84 7.83
CA ARG A 59 3.52 -22.63 8.62
C ARG A 59 4.50 -21.60 8.02
N TYR A 60 4.02 -20.41 7.77
CA TYR A 60 4.77 -19.31 7.16
C TYR A 60 4.91 -18.16 8.16
N PRO A 61 6.10 -17.56 8.31
CA PRO A 61 6.25 -16.36 9.09
C PRO A 61 5.56 -15.19 8.38
N ASP A 62 4.73 -14.44 9.11
CA ASP A 62 4.07 -13.27 8.52
C ASP A 62 3.96 -12.11 9.52
N ALA A 63 3.20 -12.24 10.62
CA ALA A 63 3.05 -11.16 11.58
C ALA A 63 4.37 -10.86 12.32
N LEU A 64 4.66 -9.58 12.50
CA LEU A 64 5.84 -9.07 13.20
C LEU A 64 5.42 -8.57 14.59
N LEU A 65 5.36 -9.50 15.56
CA LEU A 65 5.00 -9.16 16.93
C LEU A 65 6.19 -8.48 17.61
N PRO A 66 6.04 -7.27 18.21
CA PRO A 66 7.11 -6.63 18.95
C PRO A 66 7.73 -7.60 19.95
N PHE A 67 9.06 -7.67 19.98
CA PHE A 67 9.77 -8.75 20.68
C PHE A 67 9.49 -8.78 22.18
N GLU A 68 9.40 -7.61 22.83
CA GLU A 68 9.07 -7.51 24.24
C GLU A 68 7.66 -8.04 24.53
N THR A 69 6.70 -7.74 23.66
CA THR A 69 5.34 -8.30 23.75
C THR A 69 5.34 -9.82 23.58
N ALA A 70 6.12 -10.34 22.63
CA ALA A 70 6.26 -11.79 22.47
C ALA A 70 6.77 -12.47 23.73
N VAL A 71 7.76 -11.87 24.40
CA VAL A 71 8.28 -12.38 25.72
C VAL A 71 7.22 -12.30 26.80
N GLU A 72 6.49 -11.18 26.90
CA GLU A 72 5.43 -10.99 27.92
C GLU A 72 4.31 -12.04 27.77
N TYR A 73 3.96 -12.40 26.53
CA TYR A 73 2.92 -13.39 26.24
C TYR A 73 3.44 -14.83 26.11
N GLY A 74 4.75 -15.08 26.39
CA GLY A 74 5.34 -16.41 26.36
C GLY A 74 5.50 -17.00 24.96
N GLU A 75 5.55 -16.16 23.94
CA GLU A 75 5.71 -16.53 22.51
C GLU A 75 7.20 -16.70 22.11
N ASN A 76 8.10 -16.63 23.09
CA ASN A 76 9.54 -16.77 22.90
C ASN A 76 10.03 -18.19 23.27
N THR A 77 9.28 -19.21 22.88
CA THR A 77 9.60 -20.64 23.02
C THR A 77 9.56 -21.33 21.66
N VAL A 78 10.30 -22.41 21.48
CA VAL A 78 10.30 -23.18 20.22
C VAL A 78 10.32 -24.66 20.55
N GLU A 79 9.37 -25.43 20.02
CA GLU A 79 9.34 -26.88 20.15
C GLU A 79 10.41 -27.54 19.27
N GLU A 80 10.93 -28.69 19.68
CA GLU A 80 11.89 -29.51 18.93
C GLU A 80 11.42 -29.71 17.47
N GLY A 81 12.34 -29.51 16.54
CA GLY A 81 12.10 -29.66 15.09
C GLY A 81 11.46 -28.47 14.42
N ASN A 82 11.02 -27.46 15.16
CA ASN A 82 10.46 -26.23 14.59
C ASN A 82 11.53 -25.14 14.38
N ASN A 83 11.19 -24.19 13.51
CA ASN A 83 11.96 -22.99 13.26
C ASN A 83 11.29 -21.76 13.88
N GLN A 84 12.11 -20.81 14.29
CA GLN A 84 11.64 -19.48 14.73
C GLN A 84 12.47 -18.38 14.10
N GLY A 85 11.80 -17.47 13.41
CA GLY A 85 12.41 -16.28 12.85
C GLY A 85 12.36 -15.08 13.82
N ILE A 86 13.42 -14.29 13.81
CA ILE A 86 13.48 -12.99 14.46
C ILE A 86 13.81 -11.96 13.39
N TYR A 87 13.00 -10.90 13.29
CA TYR A 87 13.16 -9.83 12.34
C TYR A 87 13.73 -8.59 13.03
N PHE A 88 14.66 -7.93 12.37
CA PHE A 88 15.25 -6.66 12.79
C PHE A 88 14.92 -5.61 11.74
N SER A 89 14.35 -4.50 12.17
CA SER A 89 14.13 -3.32 11.34
C SER A 89 15.13 -2.24 11.76
N PHE A 90 16.01 -1.82 10.84
CA PHE A 90 17.02 -0.81 11.07
C PHE A 90 16.52 0.52 10.49
N TYR A 91 16.23 1.48 11.34
CA TYR A 91 15.96 2.85 10.92
C TYR A 91 17.28 3.60 10.74
N ILE A 92 17.51 4.19 9.59
CA ILE A 92 18.71 4.98 9.31
C ILE A 92 18.35 6.47 9.39
N PRO A 93 18.70 7.18 10.47
CA PRO A 93 18.47 8.62 10.56
C PRO A 93 19.13 9.39 9.40
N ALA A 94 18.49 10.46 8.92
CA ALA A 94 19.01 11.25 7.80
C ALA A 94 20.42 11.84 8.07
N GLU A 95 20.71 12.11 9.33
CA GLU A 95 22.02 12.62 9.78
C GLU A 95 23.06 11.55 10.09
N GLN A 96 22.72 10.26 9.93
CA GLN A 96 23.68 9.19 10.17
C GLN A 96 24.82 9.24 9.15
N ALA A 97 26.04 9.36 9.63
CA ALA A 97 27.22 9.44 8.75
C ALA A 97 27.35 8.18 7.87
N ALA A 98 27.70 8.38 6.60
CA ALA A 98 28.00 7.28 5.69
C ALA A 98 29.19 6.46 6.20
N GLY A 99 29.14 5.13 6.08
CA GLY A 99 30.23 4.27 6.55
C GLY A 99 29.80 2.83 6.74
N VAL A 100 30.74 2.03 7.24
CA VAL A 100 30.50 0.63 7.62
C VAL A 100 30.53 0.53 9.13
N TYR A 101 29.40 0.20 9.73
CA TYR A 101 29.20 0.05 11.16
C TYR A 101 29.21 -1.44 11.51
N THR A 102 29.98 -1.82 12.51
CA THR A 102 30.09 -3.21 12.94
C THR A 102 29.88 -3.35 14.43
N GLY A 103 29.36 -4.50 14.82
CA GLY A 103 29.12 -4.85 16.22
C GLY A 103 28.54 -6.24 16.34
N SER A 104 27.86 -6.52 17.43
CA SER A 104 27.16 -7.78 17.61
C SER A 104 25.95 -7.60 18.53
N PHE A 105 24.87 -8.29 18.20
CA PHE A 105 23.72 -8.47 19.07
C PHE A 105 23.88 -9.77 19.87
N THR A 106 23.16 -9.90 20.96
CA THR A 106 23.19 -11.10 21.79
C THR A 106 21.84 -11.79 21.74
N LEU A 107 21.83 -13.03 21.26
CA LEU A 107 20.70 -13.94 21.40
C LEU A 107 20.99 -14.85 22.59
N ASN A 108 20.12 -14.83 23.60
CA ASN A 108 20.21 -15.73 24.74
C ASN A 108 19.15 -16.83 24.58
N VAL A 109 19.59 -18.09 24.53
CA VAL A 109 18.72 -19.26 24.40
C VAL A 109 18.93 -20.13 25.65
N ASP A 110 17.89 -20.29 26.45
CA ASP A 110 17.90 -21.06 27.70
C ASP A 110 19.11 -20.72 28.61
N GLY A 111 19.44 -19.41 28.72
CA GLY A 111 20.57 -18.93 29.52
C GLY A 111 21.94 -19.02 28.83
N THR A 112 22.01 -19.53 27.60
CA THR A 112 23.24 -19.57 26.81
C THR A 112 23.28 -18.38 25.83
N ALA A 113 24.28 -17.52 25.96
CA ALA A 113 24.45 -16.37 25.09
C ALA A 113 25.14 -16.76 23.77
N VAL A 114 24.55 -16.36 22.65
CA VAL A 114 25.07 -16.48 21.31
C VAL A 114 25.29 -15.09 20.74
N SER A 115 26.50 -14.80 20.27
CA SER A 115 26.82 -13.53 19.62
C SER A 115 26.44 -13.58 18.14
N ILE A 116 25.66 -12.58 17.70
CA ILE A 116 25.24 -12.41 16.31
C ILE A 116 26.04 -11.23 15.74
N PRO A 117 27.02 -11.44 14.87
CA PRO A 117 27.76 -10.36 14.24
C PRO A 117 26.85 -9.56 13.33
N VAL A 118 26.95 -8.23 13.39
CA VAL A 118 26.16 -7.31 12.57
C VAL A 118 27.13 -6.39 11.83
N THR A 119 26.85 -6.21 10.55
CA THR A 119 27.52 -5.21 9.69
C THR A 119 26.45 -4.42 8.95
N LEU A 120 26.39 -3.12 9.22
CA LEU A 120 25.49 -2.19 8.55
C LEU A 120 26.32 -1.24 7.68
N LYS A 121 26.00 -1.13 6.41
CA LYS A 121 26.61 -0.16 5.49
C LYS A 121 25.63 0.98 5.25
N VAL A 122 25.95 2.16 5.75
CA VAL A 122 25.22 3.40 5.47
C VAL A 122 25.82 4.07 4.24
N LEU A 123 24.99 4.33 3.24
CA LEU A 123 25.37 4.97 1.99
C LEU A 123 25.48 6.49 2.18
N ASP A 124 26.31 7.15 1.37
CA ASP A 124 26.38 8.61 1.28
C ASP A 124 25.22 9.15 0.40
N TYR A 125 24.02 8.86 0.85
CA TYR A 125 22.77 9.23 0.19
C TYR A 125 21.66 9.32 1.22
N THR A 126 20.88 10.40 1.18
CA THR A 126 19.68 10.57 2.01
C THR A 126 18.45 10.42 1.12
N LEU A 127 17.63 9.43 1.40
CA LEU A 127 16.36 9.23 0.71
C LEU A 127 15.40 10.37 1.07
N SER A 128 14.74 10.94 0.08
CA SER A 128 13.66 11.89 0.30
C SER A 128 12.47 11.20 1.00
N ASP A 129 11.82 11.94 1.90
CA ASP A 129 10.54 11.50 2.46
C ASP A 129 9.38 11.68 1.46
N GLU A 130 9.57 12.45 0.39
CA GLU A 130 8.59 12.61 -0.67
C GLU A 130 8.37 11.29 -1.41
N VAL A 131 7.11 10.93 -1.61
CA VAL A 131 6.68 9.68 -2.26
C VAL A 131 6.21 9.98 -3.68
N HIS A 132 6.80 9.29 -4.67
CA HIS A 132 6.48 9.45 -6.09
C HIS A 132 5.60 8.33 -6.65
N SER A 133 5.36 7.28 -5.86
CA SER A 133 4.38 6.24 -6.15
C SER A 133 3.09 6.50 -5.36
N ARG A 134 2.05 6.99 -6.02
CA ARG A 134 0.74 7.19 -5.36
C ARG A 134 0.15 5.85 -4.92
N SER A 135 -0.62 5.85 -3.85
CA SER A 135 -1.26 4.64 -3.36
C SER A 135 -2.69 4.88 -2.88
N SER A 136 -3.52 3.84 -2.97
CA SER A 136 -4.91 3.86 -2.50
C SER A 136 -5.23 2.54 -1.82
N PHE A 137 -4.74 2.35 -0.59
CA PHE A 137 -4.91 1.11 0.14
C PHE A 137 -6.17 1.17 1.01
N GLY A 138 -6.97 0.11 0.95
CA GLY A 138 -8.20 0.02 1.73
C GLY A 138 -7.93 -0.36 3.18
N VAL A 139 -8.37 0.49 4.10
CA VAL A 139 -8.47 0.18 5.53
C VAL A 139 -9.95 0.20 5.91
N HIS A 140 -10.50 -0.92 6.36
CA HIS A 140 -11.92 -1.09 6.59
C HIS A 140 -12.27 -1.06 8.07
N ARG A 141 -13.08 -0.08 8.48
CA ARG A 141 -13.60 -0.01 9.86
C ARG A 141 -14.64 -1.09 10.13
N TYR A 142 -15.61 -1.23 9.22
CA TYR A 142 -16.83 -2.01 9.46
C TYR A 142 -17.13 -3.08 8.42
N TRP A 143 -16.31 -3.22 7.36
CA TRP A 143 -16.74 -4.04 6.22
C TRP A 143 -17.36 -5.38 6.63
N ASN A 144 -18.69 -5.44 6.49
CA ASN A 144 -19.53 -6.57 6.90
C ASN A 144 -19.21 -7.10 8.31
N GLU A 145 -18.83 -6.17 9.23
CA GLU A 145 -18.44 -6.44 10.62
C GLU A 145 -17.14 -7.25 10.78
N GLY A 146 -16.31 -7.30 9.76
CA GLY A 146 -15.00 -7.94 9.78
C GLY A 146 -13.83 -6.96 9.57
N GLY A 147 -14.02 -5.68 9.91
CA GLY A 147 -12.99 -4.66 9.91
C GLY A 147 -12.35 -4.46 11.28
N ILE A 148 -11.58 -3.38 11.42
CA ILE A 148 -10.82 -3.07 12.64
C ILE A 148 -11.72 -2.91 13.88
N VAL A 149 -12.94 -2.37 13.73
CA VAL A 149 -13.86 -2.17 14.86
C VAL A 149 -14.19 -3.48 15.57
N SER A 150 -14.47 -4.55 14.81
CA SER A 150 -14.73 -5.87 15.39
C SER A 150 -13.47 -6.49 15.97
N ALA A 151 -12.34 -6.35 15.32
CA ALA A 151 -11.09 -6.99 15.71
C ALA A 151 -10.45 -6.32 16.93
N GLU A 152 -10.42 -4.99 16.97
CA GLU A 152 -9.88 -4.19 18.07
C GLU A 152 -10.90 -3.90 19.17
N LYS A 153 -12.19 -4.11 18.90
CA LYS A 153 -13.31 -3.72 19.79
C LYS A 153 -13.33 -2.22 20.10
N ASP A 154 -12.86 -1.44 19.15
CA ASP A 154 -12.79 0.01 19.22
C ASP A 154 -13.31 0.64 17.93
N ALA A 155 -14.31 1.53 18.07
CA ALA A 155 -14.95 2.23 16.95
C ALA A 155 -14.46 3.68 16.79
N SER A 156 -13.42 4.08 17.53
CA SER A 156 -12.88 5.43 17.47
C SER A 156 -12.19 5.70 16.14
N TYR A 157 -12.06 6.97 15.77
CA TYR A 157 -11.23 7.39 14.67
C TYR A 157 -9.75 7.42 15.04
N GLU A 158 -9.44 7.49 16.32
CA GLU A 158 -8.08 7.33 16.85
C GLU A 158 -7.53 5.93 16.57
N MET A 159 -8.36 4.89 16.74
CA MET A 159 -7.98 3.52 16.34
C MET A 159 -7.78 3.42 14.83
N TYR A 160 -8.67 4.03 14.02
CA TYR A 160 -8.46 4.08 12.57
C TYR A 160 -7.20 4.85 12.19
N ALA A 161 -6.91 5.97 12.87
CA ALA A 161 -5.70 6.76 12.67
C ALA A 161 -4.43 5.95 12.95
N ALA A 162 -4.41 5.08 13.96
CA ALA A 162 -3.25 4.24 14.25
C ALA A 162 -2.91 3.31 13.07
N TYR A 163 -3.91 2.74 12.39
CA TYR A 163 -3.71 1.95 11.16
C TYR A 163 -3.27 2.81 9.98
N TYR A 164 -3.86 4.01 9.85
CA TYR A 164 -3.53 4.97 8.81
C TYR A 164 -2.06 5.41 8.92
N GLU A 165 -1.65 5.84 10.11
CA GLU A 165 -0.30 6.35 10.39
C GLU A 165 0.76 5.25 10.21
N TYR A 166 0.45 4.01 10.57
CA TYR A 166 1.35 2.89 10.31
C TYR A 166 1.61 2.69 8.81
N LEU A 167 0.56 2.78 7.95
CA LEU A 167 0.73 2.74 6.49
C LEU A 167 1.50 3.95 5.98
N LEU A 168 1.23 5.14 6.50
CA LEU A 168 1.91 6.36 6.07
C LEU A 168 3.42 6.32 6.38
N GLU A 169 3.81 5.75 7.55
CA GLU A 169 5.21 5.49 7.86
C GLU A 169 5.87 4.54 6.84
N HIS A 170 5.10 3.63 6.26
CA HIS A 170 5.51 2.72 5.18
C HIS A 170 5.36 3.33 3.78
N ARG A 171 5.22 4.66 3.65
CA ARG A 171 5.09 5.39 2.36
C ARG A 171 3.81 5.04 1.60
N ILE A 172 2.76 4.63 2.31
CA ILE A 172 1.49 4.18 1.74
C ILE A 172 0.35 5.09 2.22
N SER A 173 -0.34 5.72 1.28
CA SER A 173 -1.59 6.44 1.54
C SER A 173 -2.79 5.52 1.42
N THR A 174 -3.78 5.74 2.28
CA THR A 174 -5.03 4.98 2.24
C THR A 174 -6.07 5.67 1.37
N ARG A 175 -7.17 4.97 1.06
CA ARG A 175 -8.29 5.56 0.32
C ARG A 175 -8.92 6.72 1.06
N TYR A 176 -9.16 6.57 2.35
CA TYR A 176 -9.92 7.52 3.15
C TYR A 176 -9.12 8.00 4.35
N LEU A 177 -9.19 9.28 4.61
CA LEU A 177 -8.63 9.87 5.82
C LEU A 177 -9.41 9.41 7.08
N PRO A 178 -8.80 9.50 8.28
CA PRO A 178 -9.45 9.12 9.54
C PRO A 178 -10.58 10.09 9.96
N ALA A 179 -11.60 10.22 9.13
CA ALA A 179 -12.81 11.00 9.38
C ALA A 179 -14.04 10.28 8.81
N ALA A 180 -15.22 10.65 9.24
CA ALA A 180 -16.44 10.14 8.61
C ALA A 180 -16.62 10.77 7.21
N MET A 181 -17.05 9.97 6.24
CA MET A 181 -17.28 10.45 4.87
C MET A 181 -18.29 11.60 4.79
N SER A 182 -19.18 11.72 5.75
CA SER A 182 -20.19 12.78 5.85
C SER A 182 -19.81 13.92 6.79
N ASP A 183 -18.59 13.95 7.30
CA ASP A 183 -18.07 14.97 8.21
C ASP A 183 -16.99 15.79 7.49
N THR A 184 -17.42 16.82 6.77
CA THR A 184 -16.53 17.68 5.98
C THR A 184 -15.55 18.43 6.88
N GLU A 185 -15.96 18.91 8.06
CA GLU A 185 -15.08 19.63 8.99
C GLU A 185 -13.97 18.72 9.52
N GLY A 186 -14.33 17.54 10.03
CA GLY A 186 -13.36 16.56 10.49
C GLY A 186 -12.45 16.05 9.36
N PHE A 187 -12.99 15.91 8.14
CA PHE A 187 -12.18 15.57 6.98
C PHE A 187 -11.12 16.63 6.66
N ILE A 188 -11.48 17.92 6.64
CA ILE A 188 -10.54 19.01 6.38
C ILE A 188 -9.46 19.09 7.48
N GLU A 189 -9.83 18.85 8.75
CA GLU A 189 -8.85 18.77 9.83
C GLU A 189 -7.82 17.66 9.58
N GLN A 190 -8.26 16.47 9.21
CA GLN A 190 -7.37 15.36 8.89
C GLN A 190 -6.56 15.60 7.61
N LEU A 191 -7.15 16.23 6.60
CA LEU A 191 -6.44 16.60 5.37
C LEU A 191 -5.26 17.54 5.67
N ARG A 192 -5.49 18.60 6.44
CA ARG A 192 -4.42 19.51 6.88
C ARG A 192 -3.32 18.79 7.66
N LYS A 193 -3.71 17.88 8.56
CA LYS A 193 -2.76 17.11 9.36
C LYS A 193 -1.86 16.25 8.48
N TYR A 194 -2.43 15.45 7.59
CA TYR A 194 -1.68 14.45 6.84
C TYR A 194 -1.02 15.01 5.58
N ALA A 195 -1.58 16.05 4.96
CA ALA A 195 -0.94 16.72 3.83
C ALA A 195 0.36 17.43 4.19
N ALA A 196 0.61 17.67 5.48
CA ALA A 196 1.88 18.19 5.97
C ALA A 196 3.00 17.13 5.98
N ASP A 197 2.67 15.83 5.91
CA ASP A 197 3.64 14.75 5.81
C ASP A 197 4.04 14.53 4.33
N PRO A 198 5.32 14.61 3.99
CA PRO A 198 5.79 14.39 2.61
C PRO A 198 5.48 12.99 2.07
N LYS A 199 5.28 11.99 2.94
CA LYS A 199 4.88 10.64 2.55
C LYS A 199 3.42 10.54 2.10
N PHE A 200 2.61 11.55 2.39
CA PHE A 200 1.22 11.60 1.95
C PHE A 200 1.12 11.82 0.45
N SER A 201 0.62 10.84 -0.30
CA SER A 201 0.62 10.85 -1.76
C SER A 201 -0.76 10.88 -2.41
N ASN A 202 -1.81 10.48 -1.69
CA ASN A 202 -3.15 10.37 -2.27
C ASN A 202 -4.24 10.34 -1.19
N TYR A 203 -5.44 10.79 -1.56
CA TYR A 203 -6.69 10.57 -0.84
C TYR A 203 -7.87 10.57 -1.81
N ILE A 204 -8.98 9.94 -1.43
CA ILE A 204 -10.23 9.98 -2.18
C ILE A 204 -11.10 11.11 -1.64
N VAL A 205 -11.60 11.96 -2.55
CA VAL A 205 -12.57 13.01 -2.20
C VAL A 205 -13.82 12.36 -1.62
N PRO A 206 -14.25 12.74 -0.40
CA PRO A 206 -15.45 12.18 0.21
C PRO A 206 -16.71 12.37 -0.62
N TYR A 207 -17.53 11.34 -0.65
CA TYR A 207 -18.87 11.38 -1.24
C TYR A 207 -19.83 10.54 -0.42
N VAL A 208 -21.11 10.81 -0.54
CA VAL A 208 -22.18 10.03 0.08
C VAL A 208 -23.04 9.43 -1.02
N GLU A 209 -23.24 8.11 -0.99
CA GLU A 209 -24.12 7.43 -1.93
C GLU A 209 -25.57 7.91 -1.75
N ALA A 210 -26.25 8.21 -2.86
CA ALA A 210 -27.63 8.64 -2.88
C ALA A 210 -28.36 8.01 -4.05
N TYR A 211 -29.70 7.93 -3.92
CA TYR A 211 -30.53 7.44 -5.01
C TYR A 211 -30.60 8.47 -6.14
N ASP A 212 -30.22 8.07 -7.35
CA ASP A 212 -30.41 8.84 -8.56
C ASP A 212 -31.18 8.02 -9.61
N SER A 213 -32.39 8.45 -9.92
CA SER A 213 -33.25 7.77 -10.90
C SER A 213 -32.68 7.76 -12.31
N SER A 214 -31.75 8.67 -12.63
CA SER A 214 -31.07 8.74 -13.92
C SER A 214 -30.11 7.57 -14.15
N PHE A 215 -29.67 6.94 -13.04
CA PHE A 215 -28.69 5.85 -13.02
C PHE A 215 -29.24 4.55 -12.40
N SER A 216 -30.54 4.32 -12.50
CA SER A 216 -31.19 3.12 -11.95
C SER A 216 -31.01 2.93 -10.44
N GLY A 217 -30.83 4.04 -9.72
CA GLY A 217 -30.67 4.06 -8.26
C GLY A 217 -29.24 4.25 -7.76
N THR A 218 -28.26 4.23 -8.64
CA THR A 218 -26.86 4.42 -8.29
C THR A 218 -26.45 5.87 -8.56
N GLY A 219 -25.99 6.57 -7.55
CA GLY A 219 -25.52 7.96 -7.64
C GLY A 219 -24.97 8.44 -6.31
N ILE A 220 -24.69 9.73 -6.22
CA ILE A 220 -24.19 10.39 -5.01
C ILE A 220 -25.05 11.60 -4.66
N ASP A 221 -24.90 12.11 -3.45
CA ASP A 221 -25.35 13.43 -3.07
C ASP A 221 -24.41 14.47 -3.72
N TYR A 222 -24.88 15.07 -4.81
CA TYR A 222 -24.07 16.02 -5.58
C TYR A 222 -23.87 17.34 -4.84
N ASP A 223 -24.84 17.78 -4.05
CA ASP A 223 -24.72 18.99 -3.25
C ASP A 223 -23.66 18.81 -2.18
N PHE A 224 -23.67 17.68 -1.48
CA PHE A 224 -22.63 17.33 -0.50
C PHE A 224 -21.23 17.23 -1.16
N TYR A 225 -21.15 16.64 -2.34
CA TYR A 225 -19.88 16.49 -3.06
C TYR A 225 -19.30 17.85 -3.49
N GLU A 226 -20.15 18.77 -4.01
CA GLU A 226 -19.77 20.14 -4.32
C GLU A 226 -19.33 20.91 -3.06
N GLU A 227 -20.11 20.84 -1.98
CA GLU A 227 -19.75 21.47 -0.69
C GLU A 227 -18.41 20.96 -0.15
N THR A 228 -18.10 19.67 -0.34
CA THR A 228 -16.81 19.11 0.07
C THR A 228 -15.66 19.64 -0.77
N LEU A 229 -15.82 19.77 -2.09
CA LEU A 229 -14.82 20.36 -2.98
C LEU A 229 -14.60 21.84 -2.68
N ASP A 230 -15.68 22.59 -2.43
CA ASP A 230 -15.59 23.98 -1.98
C ASP A 230 -14.80 24.11 -0.67
N ALA A 231 -15.06 23.26 0.31
CA ALA A 231 -14.33 23.26 1.57
C ALA A 231 -12.82 22.96 1.41
N ILE A 232 -12.47 22.03 0.49
CA ILE A 232 -11.07 21.73 0.16
C ILE A 232 -10.40 22.97 -0.48
N ALA A 233 -11.09 23.62 -1.41
CA ALA A 233 -10.57 24.81 -2.07
C ALA A 233 -10.43 26.02 -1.11
N GLU A 234 -11.39 26.21 -0.21
CA GLU A 234 -11.32 27.23 0.83
C GLU A 234 -10.16 26.96 1.79
N ALA A 235 -10.00 25.73 2.28
CA ALA A 235 -8.85 25.35 3.11
C ALA A 235 -7.51 25.55 2.38
N SER A 236 -7.46 25.22 1.09
CA SER A 236 -6.28 25.44 0.25
C SER A 236 -5.95 26.93 0.14
N ALA A 237 -6.97 27.78 -0.05
CA ALA A 237 -6.81 29.23 -0.14
C ALA A 237 -6.36 29.86 1.19
N GLU A 238 -6.86 29.37 2.32
CA GLU A 238 -6.48 29.81 3.67
C GLU A 238 -5.01 29.45 3.98
N ASP A 239 -4.58 28.25 3.61
CA ASP A 239 -3.28 27.71 3.98
C ASP A 239 -2.20 27.96 2.91
N GLY A 240 -2.59 28.43 1.71
CA GLY A 240 -1.68 28.65 0.58
C GLY A 240 -1.11 27.36 -0.01
N VAL A 241 -1.86 26.25 0.07
CA VAL A 241 -1.44 24.91 -0.35
C VAL A 241 -2.49 24.29 -1.29
N ASN A 242 -2.09 23.77 -2.41
CA ASN A 242 -3.01 23.04 -3.30
C ASN A 242 -3.28 21.63 -2.77
N TYR A 243 -4.31 21.49 -1.94
CA TYR A 243 -4.69 20.16 -1.43
C TYR A 243 -5.28 19.23 -2.50
N LEU A 244 -5.82 19.78 -3.61
CA LEU A 244 -6.39 18.98 -4.70
C LEU A 244 -5.33 18.26 -5.56
N GLU A 245 -4.07 18.67 -5.49
CA GLU A 245 -2.99 18.01 -6.23
C GLU A 245 -2.88 16.50 -5.93
N LYS A 246 -3.16 16.11 -4.66
CA LYS A 246 -3.12 14.73 -4.20
C LYS A 246 -4.49 14.06 -4.15
N ALA A 247 -5.54 14.75 -4.59
CA ALA A 247 -6.89 14.21 -4.61
C ALA A 247 -7.09 13.19 -5.75
N SER A 248 -7.93 12.21 -5.50
CA SER A 248 -8.43 11.27 -6.48
C SER A 248 -9.93 11.10 -6.34
N THR A 249 -10.58 10.59 -7.37
CA THR A 249 -11.97 10.14 -7.30
C THR A 249 -12.05 8.64 -7.56
N TYR A 250 -12.77 7.93 -6.72
CA TYR A 250 -13.03 6.51 -6.88
C TYR A 250 -14.43 6.21 -6.36
N PHE A 251 -15.32 5.84 -7.26
CA PHE A 251 -16.71 5.55 -6.91
C PHE A 251 -16.92 4.03 -6.87
N ALA A 252 -16.95 3.48 -5.67
CA ALA A 252 -16.99 2.04 -5.42
C ALA A 252 -18.17 1.31 -6.11
N MET A 253 -19.26 2.02 -6.38
CA MET A 253 -20.40 1.44 -7.11
C MET A 253 -20.09 1.07 -8.56
N PHE A 254 -19.00 1.57 -9.12
CA PHE A 254 -18.54 1.28 -10.49
C PHE A 254 -17.23 0.48 -10.51
N ASP A 255 -16.91 -0.21 -9.42
CA ASP A 255 -15.77 -1.12 -9.36
C ASP A 255 -16.07 -2.41 -10.15
N GLU A 256 -15.10 -2.88 -10.92
CA GLU A 256 -15.14 -4.14 -11.67
C GLU A 256 -16.45 -4.39 -12.45
N ILE A 257 -16.99 -3.35 -13.10
CA ILE A 257 -18.23 -3.44 -13.86
C ILE A 257 -18.06 -4.30 -15.13
N THR A 258 -18.99 -5.21 -15.35
CA THR A 258 -18.90 -6.22 -16.41
C THR A 258 -20.05 -6.21 -17.42
N THR A 259 -21.14 -5.49 -17.12
CA THR A 259 -22.34 -5.49 -17.98
C THR A 259 -22.49 -4.22 -18.78
N SER A 260 -23.05 -4.32 -20.01
CA SER A 260 -23.30 -3.15 -20.85
C SER A 260 -24.23 -2.12 -20.20
N ASP A 261 -25.13 -2.56 -19.33
CA ASP A 261 -26.03 -1.66 -18.59
C ASP A 261 -25.27 -0.85 -17.55
N MET A 262 -24.41 -1.49 -16.76
CA MET A 262 -23.55 -0.81 -15.79
C MET A 262 -22.61 0.18 -16.48
N ILE A 263 -22.01 -0.20 -17.63
CA ILE A 263 -21.12 0.70 -18.38
C ILE A 263 -21.88 1.94 -18.89
N ARG A 264 -23.11 1.79 -19.39
CA ARG A 264 -23.93 2.95 -19.78
C ARG A 264 -24.24 3.86 -18.59
N GLN A 265 -24.55 3.28 -17.42
CA GLN A 265 -24.78 4.05 -16.21
C GLN A 265 -23.52 4.77 -15.76
N ALA A 266 -22.38 4.09 -15.76
CA ALA A 266 -21.08 4.67 -15.41
C ALA A 266 -20.74 5.85 -16.34
N ASN A 267 -20.84 5.68 -17.66
CA ASN A 267 -20.59 6.76 -18.61
C ASN A 267 -21.47 7.99 -18.34
N ALA A 268 -22.77 7.77 -18.09
CA ALA A 268 -23.67 8.86 -17.79
C ALA A 268 -23.36 9.54 -16.46
N PHE A 269 -22.98 8.76 -15.43
CA PHE A 269 -22.59 9.25 -14.12
C PHE A 269 -21.28 10.08 -14.21
N TYR A 270 -20.23 9.50 -14.80
CA TYR A 270 -18.93 10.20 -14.92
C TYR A 270 -19.03 11.46 -15.76
N LYS A 271 -19.87 11.45 -16.82
CA LYS A 271 -20.14 12.67 -17.59
C LYS A 271 -20.77 13.75 -16.72
N LYS A 272 -21.70 13.40 -15.83
CA LYS A 272 -22.30 14.34 -14.89
C LYS A 272 -21.28 14.89 -13.89
N ILE A 273 -20.38 14.05 -13.37
CA ILE A 273 -19.29 14.49 -12.50
C ILE A 273 -18.36 15.45 -13.25
N TYR A 274 -18.01 15.13 -14.51
CA TYR A 274 -17.21 16.01 -15.35
C TYR A 274 -17.86 17.37 -15.55
N GLU A 275 -19.16 17.40 -15.88
CA GLU A 275 -19.92 18.64 -16.02
C GLU A 275 -19.94 19.44 -14.71
N LEU A 276 -20.13 18.76 -13.56
CA LEU A 276 -20.10 19.38 -12.23
C LEU A 276 -18.75 20.00 -11.91
N HIS A 277 -17.63 19.31 -12.17
CA HIS A 277 -16.29 19.87 -11.98
C HIS A 277 -16.08 21.14 -12.83
N GLY A 278 -16.58 21.15 -14.07
CA GLY A 278 -16.55 22.35 -14.92
C GLY A 278 -17.38 23.53 -14.35
N GLU A 279 -18.53 23.25 -13.77
CA GLU A 279 -19.38 24.26 -13.12
C GLU A 279 -18.73 24.82 -11.86
N ILE A 280 -18.13 23.95 -11.04
CA ILE A 280 -17.38 24.34 -9.84
C ILE A 280 -16.15 25.17 -10.21
N ALA A 281 -15.37 24.76 -11.21
CA ALA A 281 -14.23 25.53 -11.72
C ALA A 281 -14.65 26.96 -12.12
N ALA A 282 -15.71 27.08 -12.90
CA ALA A 282 -16.25 28.40 -13.31
C ALA A 282 -16.74 29.25 -12.12
N LYS A 283 -17.27 28.63 -11.07
CA LYS A 283 -17.65 29.28 -9.82
C LYS A 283 -16.41 29.79 -9.07
N TRP A 284 -15.35 29.00 -8.96
CA TRP A 284 -14.11 29.37 -8.28
C TRP A 284 -13.37 30.51 -8.96
N GLU A 285 -13.40 30.59 -10.30
CA GLU A 285 -12.85 31.73 -11.04
C GLU A 285 -13.30 33.09 -10.50
N THR A 286 -14.54 33.15 -10.03
CA THR A 286 -15.15 34.40 -9.57
C THR A 286 -15.32 34.52 -8.06
N SER A 287 -15.42 33.41 -7.34
CA SER A 287 -15.76 33.42 -5.92
C SER A 287 -14.58 33.09 -5.00
N LEU A 288 -13.61 32.28 -5.45
CA LEU A 288 -12.49 31.88 -4.62
C LEU A 288 -11.51 33.05 -4.46
N THR A 289 -11.15 33.35 -3.21
CA THR A 289 -10.25 34.44 -2.88
C THR A 289 -8.92 33.91 -2.38
N CYS A 290 -7.95 33.84 -3.26
CA CYS A 290 -6.56 33.48 -2.95
C CYS A 290 -5.63 34.08 -4.00
N ASP A 291 -4.34 33.76 -3.93
CA ASP A 291 -3.38 34.07 -4.99
C ASP A 291 -3.83 33.48 -6.34
N GLU A 292 -3.65 34.23 -7.43
CA GLU A 292 -4.13 33.82 -8.76
C GLU A 292 -3.44 32.54 -9.25
N GLN A 293 -2.16 32.37 -8.94
CA GLN A 293 -1.45 31.14 -9.32
C GLN A 293 -2.04 29.91 -8.61
N LEU A 294 -2.26 30.01 -7.30
CA LEU A 294 -2.91 28.93 -6.53
C LEU A 294 -4.32 28.63 -7.06
N LYS A 295 -5.08 29.67 -7.44
CA LYS A 295 -6.40 29.48 -8.03
C LYS A 295 -6.35 28.68 -9.34
N GLU A 296 -5.42 29.06 -10.25
CA GLU A 296 -5.21 28.35 -11.50
C GLU A 296 -4.82 26.88 -11.25
N GLU A 297 -3.93 26.63 -10.29
CA GLU A 297 -3.51 25.28 -9.90
C GLU A 297 -4.67 24.45 -9.32
N LEU A 298 -5.51 25.04 -8.44
CA LEU A 298 -6.68 24.36 -7.88
C LEU A 298 -7.70 24.00 -8.95
N ILE A 299 -7.96 24.91 -9.89
CA ILE A 299 -8.87 24.65 -11.01
C ILE A 299 -8.31 23.57 -11.94
N ALA A 300 -7.02 23.62 -12.24
CA ALA A 300 -6.37 22.58 -13.03
C ALA A 300 -6.48 21.22 -12.34
N SER A 301 -6.14 21.13 -11.04
CA SER A 301 -6.25 19.89 -10.27
C SER A 301 -7.68 19.35 -10.20
N LEU A 302 -8.68 20.22 -10.05
CA LEU A 302 -10.09 19.82 -10.10
C LEU A 302 -10.47 19.23 -11.46
N LEU A 303 -10.02 19.85 -12.55
CA LEU A 303 -10.32 19.39 -13.90
C LEU A 303 -9.53 18.13 -14.25
N ASP A 304 -8.33 17.93 -13.72
CA ASP A 304 -7.55 16.70 -13.87
C ASP A 304 -8.17 15.52 -13.10
N MET A 305 -8.93 15.77 -12.05
CA MET A 305 -9.75 14.73 -11.38
C MET A 305 -10.86 14.14 -12.29
N ASN A 306 -11.01 14.63 -13.52
CA ASN A 306 -11.81 13.98 -14.55
C ASN A 306 -11.19 12.65 -15.01
N GLN A 307 -9.94 12.41 -14.69
CA GLN A 307 -9.32 11.09 -14.77
C GLN A 307 -9.84 10.24 -13.60
N LEU A 308 -11.09 9.84 -13.72
CA LEU A 308 -11.77 9.09 -12.68
C LEU A 308 -11.22 7.66 -12.66
N MET A 309 -10.82 7.17 -11.48
CA MET A 309 -10.22 5.86 -11.35
C MET A 309 -11.26 4.75 -11.53
N VAL A 310 -11.02 3.87 -12.48
CA VAL A 310 -11.86 2.71 -12.81
C VAL A 310 -10.98 1.46 -12.88
N THR A 311 -11.37 0.40 -12.21
CA THR A 311 -10.58 -0.85 -12.18
C THR A 311 -10.82 -1.78 -13.37
N THR A 312 -11.89 -1.57 -14.14
CA THR A 312 -12.25 -2.40 -15.28
C THR A 312 -12.00 -1.69 -16.60
N PHE A 313 -11.24 -2.32 -17.48
CA PHE A 313 -11.10 -1.83 -18.85
C PHE A 313 -12.35 -2.11 -19.68
N ASP A 314 -12.83 -1.10 -20.39
CA ASP A 314 -13.85 -1.29 -21.41
C ASP A 314 -13.84 -0.11 -22.41
N GLU A 315 -13.66 -0.39 -23.70
CA GLU A 315 -13.65 0.64 -24.77
C GLU A 315 -14.97 1.42 -24.89
N ARG A 316 -16.04 0.91 -24.28
CA ARG A 316 -17.34 1.57 -24.27
C ARG A 316 -17.42 2.74 -23.30
N PHE A 317 -16.39 2.96 -22.46
CA PHE A 317 -16.25 4.24 -21.74
C PHE A 317 -15.89 5.33 -22.74
N ASP A 318 -16.72 6.37 -22.79
CA ASP A 318 -16.62 7.48 -23.76
C ASP A 318 -16.14 8.80 -23.11
N ILE A 319 -15.62 8.72 -21.91
CA ILE A 319 -15.04 9.83 -21.16
C ILE A 319 -13.61 9.51 -20.74
N GLY A 320 -12.84 10.54 -20.42
CA GLY A 320 -11.51 10.39 -19.86
C GLY A 320 -11.58 9.76 -18.45
N VAL A 321 -10.97 8.58 -18.31
CA VAL A 321 -10.85 7.87 -17.03
C VAL A 321 -9.42 7.41 -16.83
N THR A 322 -8.96 7.37 -15.58
CA THR A 322 -7.73 6.69 -15.23
C THR A 322 -8.03 5.22 -15.00
N TRP A 323 -7.43 4.37 -15.80
CA TRP A 323 -7.57 2.93 -15.64
C TRP A 323 -6.67 2.42 -14.51
N CYS A 324 -7.24 1.59 -13.65
CA CYS A 324 -6.51 0.88 -12.61
C CYS A 324 -6.79 -0.63 -12.75
N PRO A 325 -6.23 -1.31 -13.75
CA PRO A 325 -6.47 -2.71 -14.00
C PRO A 325 -5.62 -3.62 -13.11
N LEU A 326 -5.97 -4.91 -13.07
CA LEU A 326 -5.06 -5.94 -12.58
C LEU A 326 -3.75 -5.90 -13.35
N LEU A 327 -2.65 -6.04 -12.64
CA LEU A 327 -1.30 -5.89 -13.21
C LEU A 327 -1.00 -6.85 -14.39
N ASP A 328 -1.67 -8.01 -14.47
CA ASP A 328 -1.52 -8.97 -15.57
C ASP A 328 -2.21 -8.55 -16.87
N LYS A 329 -2.96 -7.44 -16.85
CA LYS A 329 -3.63 -6.88 -18.04
C LYS A 329 -2.73 -5.93 -18.83
N TYR A 330 -1.59 -5.55 -18.28
CA TYR A 330 -0.62 -4.75 -19.02
C TYR A 330 0.08 -5.58 -20.09
N ASN A 331 0.05 -5.12 -21.33
CA ASN A 331 0.86 -5.71 -22.40
C ASN A 331 2.22 -5.00 -22.45
N ILE A 332 3.21 -5.65 -21.84
CA ILE A 332 4.55 -5.08 -21.70
C ILE A 332 5.53 -5.64 -22.73
N GLU A 333 5.14 -6.70 -23.46
CA GLU A 333 6.06 -7.36 -24.39
C GLU A 333 6.45 -6.49 -25.60
N SER A 334 5.68 -5.45 -25.92
CA SER A 334 5.90 -4.62 -27.11
C SER A 334 6.75 -3.38 -26.90
N SER A 335 7.16 -3.05 -25.66
CA SER A 335 7.77 -1.74 -25.41
C SER A 335 8.75 -1.73 -24.24
N ARG A 336 9.91 -2.38 -24.42
CA ARG A 336 11.05 -2.14 -23.50
C ARG A 336 11.40 -0.65 -23.52
N GLY A 337 11.25 0.03 -22.38
CA GLY A 337 11.58 1.44 -22.19
C GLY A 337 10.59 2.45 -22.74
N GLU A 338 9.67 2.05 -23.61
CA GLU A 338 8.54 2.86 -24.00
C GLU A 338 7.32 2.30 -23.33
N TYR A 339 6.94 2.87 -22.23
CA TYR A 339 5.72 2.48 -21.57
C TYR A 339 4.56 2.78 -22.51
N ALA A 340 3.86 1.75 -22.92
CA ALA A 340 2.74 1.93 -23.82
C ALA A 340 1.65 2.73 -23.09
N ASP A 341 1.22 3.83 -23.69
CA ASP A 341 0.02 4.54 -23.27
C ASP A 341 -1.26 3.73 -23.57
N THR A 342 -1.09 2.43 -23.84
CA THR A 342 -2.17 1.54 -24.26
C THR A 342 -2.12 0.23 -23.50
N TYR A 343 -3.30 -0.28 -23.15
CA TYR A 343 -3.48 -1.61 -22.56
C TYR A 343 -4.20 -2.52 -23.57
N GLU A 344 -3.83 -3.78 -23.61
CA GLU A 344 -4.64 -4.79 -24.27
C GLU A 344 -5.66 -5.39 -23.28
N ILE A 345 -6.92 -5.24 -23.57
CA ILE A 345 -8.01 -5.83 -22.83
C ILE A 345 -8.30 -7.21 -23.38
N GLY A 346 -7.83 -8.22 -22.68
CA GLY A 346 -8.14 -9.62 -22.96
C GLY A 346 -7.66 -10.12 -24.33
N THR A 347 -7.12 -11.30 -24.38
CA THR A 347 -6.60 -11.92 -25.60
C THR A 347 -7.70 -12.24 -26.64
N GLU A 348 -8.97 -12.23 -26.25
CA GLU A 348 -10.10 -12.57 -27.12
C GLU A 348 -10.76 -11.36 -27.79
N SER A 349 -10.61 -10.15 -27.25
CA SER A 349 -11.29 -8.95 -27.74
C SER A 349 -10.42 -8.07 -28.63
N GLY A 350 -9.11 -8.13 -28.51
CA GLY A 350 -8.16 -7.31 -29.30
C GLY A 350 -8.27 -5.82 -29.04
N TYR A 351 -8.76 -5.41 -27.87
CA TYR A 351 -8.90 -4.00 -27.52
C TYR A 351 -7.57 -3.39 -27.11
N THR A 352 -7.33 -2.20 -27.60
CA THR A 352 -6.28 -1.32 -27.13
C THR A 352 -6.93 -0.05 -26.59
N VAL A 353 -6.76 0.21 -25.30
CA VAL A 353 -7.29 1.43 -24.66
C VAL A 353 -6.15 2.39 -24.41
N THR A 354 -6.29 3.62 -24.90
CA THR A 354 -5.34 4.69 -24.58
C THR A 354 -5.56 5.16 -23.15
N GLN A 355 -4.50 5.09 -22.35
CA GLN A 355 -4.53 5.60 -20.99
C GLN A 355 -4.12 7.07 -20.96
N ASN A 356 -4.62 7.81 -19.97
CA ASN A 356 -4.16 9.14 -19.63
C ASN A 356 -2.71 9.13 -19.11
N GLU A 357 -2.14 10.29 -18.81
CA GLU A 357 -0.74 10.40 -18.36
C GLU A 357 -0.46 9.63 -17.07
N GLU A 358 -1.42 9.59 -16.14
CA GLU A 358 -1.30 8.84 -14.89
C GLU A 358 -1.72 7.38 -15.10
N LYS A 359 -0.89 6.45 -14.65
CA LYS A 359 -1.08 4.99 -14.81
C LYS A 359 -1.15 4.33 -13.46
N TRP A 360 -2.21 3.56 -13.25
CA TRP A 360 -2.43 2.79 -12.03
C TRP A 360 -2.58 1.30 -12.34
N TRP A 361 -2.34 0.48 -11.35
CA TRP A 361 -2.69 -0.92 -11.34
C TRP A 361 -3.06 -1.42 -9.95
N TYR A 362 -3.58 -2.64 -9.86
CA TYR A 362 -3.82 -3.31 -8.60
C TYR A 362 -3.53 -4.81 -8.69
N SER A 363 -3.38 -5.43 -7.53
CA SER A 363 -3.43 -6.87 -7.32
C SER A 363 -4.44 -7.20 -6.23
N ALA A 364 -4.95 -8.43 -6.26
CA ALA A 364 -5.88 -8.95 -5.29
C ALA A 364 -5.67 -10.47 -5.15
N GLY A 365 -6.71 -11.28 -5.04
CA GLY A 365 -6.61 -12.73 -5.13
C GLY A 365 -6.05 -13.25 -6.45
N ILE A 366 -5.92 -12.40 -7.43
CA ILE A 366 -5.26 -12.58 -8.74
C ILE A 366 -4.54 -11.27 -9.13
N PRO A 367 -3.54 -11.34 -10.05
CA PRO A 367 -2.92 -12.55 -10.55
C PRO A 367 -2.07 -13.24 -9.47
N LYS A 368 -1.73 -14.50 -9.71
CA LYS A 368 -0.84 -15.30 -8.85
C LYS A 368 0.50 -15.53 -9.52
N ASN A 369 1.46 -16.04 -8.77
CA ASN A 369 2.76 -16.44 -9.31
C ASN A 369 2.61 -17.08 -10.72
N PRO A 370 3.38 -16.64 -11.72
CA PRO A 370 4.62 -15.88 -11.62
C PRO A 370 4.47 -14.34 -11.62
N TYR A 371 3.30 -13.80 -11.38
CA TYR A 371 3.12 -12.38 -11.14
C TYR A 371 3.40 -12.07 -9.66
N PRO A 372 4.08 -10.95 -9.34
CA PRO A 372 4.28 -10.57 -7.96
C PRO A 372 2.95 -10.24 -7.28
N SER A 373 2.84 -10.58 -6.00
CA SER A 373 1.64 -10.38 -5.21
C SER A 373 1.97 -10.08 -3.75
N TYR A 374 0.95 -9.80 -2.96
CA TYR A 374 1.06 -9.67 -1.50
C TYR A 374 0.60 -10.95 -0.77
N HIS A 375 0.66 -12.11 -1.44
CA HIS A 375 0.27 -13.38 -0.83
C HIS A 375 1.36 -13.94 0.08
N ILE A 376 0.95 -14.64 1.14
CA ILE A 376 1.86 -15.27 2.10
C ILE A 376 2.63 -16.43 1.47
N ASP A 377 1.96 -17.20 0.58
CA ASP A 377 2.52 -18.32 -0.15
C ASP A 377 3.04 -17.90 -1.54
N ASP A 378 3.67 -16.75 -1.61
CA ASP A 378 4.40 -16.26 -2.77
C ASP A 378 5.89 -16.08 -2.42
N ASN A 379 6.68 -15.69 -3.41
CA ASN A 379 8.09 -15.36 -3.20
C ASN A 379 8.21 -14.18 -2.23
N GLY A 380 9.07 -14.33 -1.21
CA GLY A 380 9.28 -13.27 -0.22
C GLY A 380 9.73 -11.92 -0.80
N TYR A 381 10.29 -11.90 -2.02
CA TYR A 381 10.65 -10.64 -2.71
C TYR A 381 9.52 -10.04 -3.54
N SER A 382 8.38 -10.70 -3.64
CA SER A 382 7.26 -10.22 -4.47
C SER A 382 6.85 -8.78 -4.18
N PRO A 383 6.69 -8.31 -2.94
CA PRO A 383 6.33 -6.92 -2.68
C PRO A 383 7.40 -5.91 -3.13
N ILE A 384 8.69 -6.25 -3.01
CA ILE A 384 9.79 -5.41 -3.48
C ILE A 384 9.76 -5.31 -5.01
N VAL A 385 9.75 -6.47 -5.67
CA VAL A 385 9.74 -6.55 -7.14
C VAL A 385 8.51 -5.90 -7.74
N TYR A 386 7.38 -5.94 -7.05
CA TYR A 386 6.15 -5.24 -7.44
C TYR A 386 6.41 -3.73 -7.65
N SER A 387 7.11 -3.10 -6.71
CA SER A 387 7.47 -1.67 -6.80
C SER A 387 8.51 -1.39 -7.90
N TRP A 388 9.49 -2.27 -8.10
CA TRP A 388 10.45 -2.13 -9.20
C TRP A 388 9.78 -2.22 -10.56
N MET A 389 8.86 -3.17 -10.72
CA MET A 389 8.06 -3.30 -11.95
C MET A 389 7.20 -2.06 -12.15
N GLN A 390 6.59 -1.55 -11.09
CA GLN A 390 5.80 -0.33 -11.13
C GLN A 390 6.63 0.83 -11.69
N TYR A 391 7.84 1.04 -11.17
CA TYR A 391 8.76 2.04 -11.71
C TYR A 391 9.14 1.75 -13.16
N ALA A 392 9.61 0.53 -13.45
CA ALA A 392 10.08 0.12 -14.76
C ALA A 392 9.04 0.29 -15.87
N TYR A 393 7.76 0.21 -15.54
CA TYR A 393 6.67 0.34 -16.49
C TYR A 393 5.94 1.70 -16.43
N GLY A 394 6.51 2.67 -15.71
CA GLY A 394 5.98 4.02 -15.58
C GLY A 394 4.59 4.04 -14.92
N VAL A 395 4.29 3.08 -14.07
CA VAL A 395 3.06 3.05 -13.28
C VAL A 395 3.26 3.93 -12.06
N THR A 396 2.43 4.94 -11.92
CA THR A 396 2.56 5.96 -10.88
C THR A 396 1.63 5.74 -9.70
N GLY A 397 0.71 4.78 -9.81
CA GLY A 397 -0.25 4.52 -8.76
C GLY A 397 -0.53 3.04 -8.52
N ASN A 398 -0.72 2.68 -7.25
CA ASN A 398 -1.01 1.33 -6.79
C ASN A 398 -2.24 1.33 -5.89
N LEU A 399 -3.19 0.47 -6.21
CA LEU A 399 -4.39 0.26 -5.41
C LEU A 399 -4.35 -1.13 -4.78
N TYR A 400 -4.72 -1.22 -3.50
CA TYR A 400 -4.97 -2.49 -2.85
C TYR A 400 -6.31 -2.48 -2.14
N TRP A 401 -7.15 -3.46 -2.43
CA TRP A 401 -8.54 -3.44 -2.04
C TRP A 401 -8.76 -3.42 -0.52
N SER A 402 -7.94 -4.12 0.25
CA SER A 402 -8.03 -4.19 1.72
C SER A 402 -6.69 -4.56 2.36
N THR A 403 -6.40 -3.96 3.51
CA THR A 403 -5.31 -4.32 4.41
C THR A 403 -5.82 -4.92 5.73
N THR A 404 -7.13 -4.90 5.96
CA THR A 404 -7.79 -5.22 7.25
C THR A 404 -9.02 -6.11 7.09
N PHE A 405 -8.97 -7.07 6.16
CA PHE A 405 -10.06 -8.05 6.00
C PHE A 405 -9.93 -9.14 7.06
N TYR A 406 -10.77 -9.09 8.09
CA TYR A 406 -10.74 -9.95 9.26
C TYR A 406 -11.91 -10.93 9.33
N LEU A 407 -12.34 -11.42 8.17
CA LEU A 407 -13.33 -12.49 8.03
C LEU A 407 -12.74 -13.68 7.28
N GLU A 408 -13.31 -14.84 7.49
CA GLU A 408 -13.10 -15.99 6.63
C GLU A 408 -14.28 -16.08 5.65
N ARG A 409 -14.01 -15.86 4.36
CA ARG A 409 -14.99 -15.91 3.30
C ARG A 409 -15.00 -17.29 2.66
N VAL A 410 -16.07 -18.00 2.83
CA VAL A 410 -16.21 -19.38 2.33
C VAL A 410 -17.41 -19.51 1.38
N SER A 411 -17.35 -20.53 0.51
CA SER A 411 -18.47 -20.89 -0.35
C SER A 411 -19.19 -22.10 0.24
N GLU A 412 -20.40 -21.91 0.75
CA GLU A 412 -21.24 -22.97 1.28
C GLU A 412 -22.45 -23.16 0.35
N ASN A 413 -22.55 -24.36 -0.25
CA ASN A 413 -23.62 -24.72 -1.19
C ASN A 413 -23.84 -23.69 -2.33
N GLY A 414 -22.74 -23.08 -2.80
CA GLY A 414 -22.78 -22.05 -3.86
C GLY A 414 -23.16 -20.64 -3.36
N THR A 415 -23.29 -20.46 -2.06
CA THR A 415 -23.51 -19.16 -1.44
C THR A 415 -22.22 -18.71 -0.73
N ILE A 416 -21.86 -17.45 -0.90
CA ILE A 416 -20.74 -16.87 -0.18
C ILE A 416 -21.18 -16.49 1.23
N VAL A 417 -20.47 -16.99 2.23
CA VAL A 417 -20.68 -16.69 3.65
C VAL A 417 -19.41 -16.09 4.23
N ASN A 418 -19.57 -15.06 5.04
CA ASN A 418 -18.46 -14.45 5.78
C ASN A 418 -18.56 -14.90 7.24
N ASN A 419 -17.57 -15.64 7.71
CA ASN A 419 -17.46 -16.12 9.08
C ASN A 419 -16.50 -15.25 9.87
N ALA A 420 -16.80 -14.99 11.14
CA ALA A 420 -15.86 -14.35 12.05
C ALA A 420 -14.65 -15.26 12.26
N LEU A 421 -13.44 -14.70 12.17
CA LEU A 421 -12.23 -15.42 12.50
C LEU A 421 -12.22 -15.79 13.99
N GLN A 422 -11.83 -17.03 14.29
CA GLN A 422 -11.60 -17.47 15.67
C GLN A 422 -10.24 -17.02 16.18
N ASP A 423 -9.25 -17.02 15.28
CA ASP A 423 -7.90 -16.54 15.55
C ASP A 423 -7.37 -15.77 14.34
N TYR A 424 -7.03 -14.51 14.54
CA TYR A 424 -6.51 -13.62 13.50
C TYR A 424 -5.09 -14.01 13.05
N TYR A 425 -4.35 -14.73 13.90
CA TYR A 425 -2.95 -15.07 13.66
C TYR A 425 -2.76 -16.50 13.12
N GLU A 426 -3.83 -17.28 12.96
CA GLU A 426 -3.75 -18.65 12.48
C GLU A 426 -4.30 -18.87 11.06
N THR A 427 -5.29 -18.07 10.61
CA THR A 427 -5.97 -18.29 9.33
C THR A 427 -5.36 -17.46 8.21
N ALA A 428 -4.60 -18.08 7.32
CA ALA A 428 -4.02 -17.43 6.14
C ALA A 428 -5.03 -17.22 5.00
N MET A 429 -5.92 -18.21 4.78
CA MET A 429 -6.92 -18.15 3.70
C MET A 429 -8.20 -17.47 4.20
N ARG A 430 -8.25 -16.16 4.13
CA ARG A 430 -9.43 -15.35 4.50
C ARG A 430 -10.36 -15.10 3.33
N PHE A 431 -9.81 -15.06 2.14
CA PHE A 431 -10.56 -14.99 0.89
C PHE A 431 -10.36 -16.29 0.10
N PRO A 432 -11.39 -16.83 -0.59
CA PRO A 432 -11.30 -18.12 -1.27
C PRO A 432 -10.12 -18.20 -2.23
N SER A 433 -9.37 -19.29 -2.12
CA SER A 433 -8.23 -19.60 -2.99
C SER A 433 -7.07 -18.60 -2.90
N THR A 434 -6.92 -17.86 -1.79
CA THR A 434 -5.80 -16.94 -1.57
C THR A 434 -5.30 -17.02 -0.13
N ASN A 435 -3.99 -16.96 0.07
CA ASN A 435 -3.39 -16.90 1.40
C ASN A 435 -2.79 -15.49 1.60
N GLY A 436 -3.36 -14.69 2.49
CA GLY A 436 -2.86 -13.35 2.80
C GLY A 436 -3.49 -12.22 2.01
N ASP A 437 -4.32 -12.51 0.99
CA ASP A 437 -5.02 -11.45 0.27
C ASP A 437 -6.04 -10.74 1.16
N GLY A 438 -6.07 -9.42 1.04
CA GLY A 438 -6.98 -8.54 1.79
C GLY A 438 -6.50 -8.19 3.19
N PHE A 439 -5.35 -8.65 3.65
CA PHE A 439 -4.79 -8.21 4.93
C PHE A 439 -3.26 -8.12 4.91
N LEU A 440 -2.77 -7.00 5.42
CA LEU A 440 -1.34 -6.73 5.68
C LEU A 440 -1.13 -6.37 7.16
N PHE A 441 -2.22 -6.40 7.94
CA PHE A 441 -2.23 -6.16 9.36
C PHE A 441 -2.85 -7.31 10.13
N TYR A 442 -2.45 -7.41 11.37
CA TYR A 442 -3.08 -8.21 12.41
C TYR A 442 -3.57 -7.28 13.51
N PRO A 443 -4.71 -7.55 14.17
CA PRO A 443 -5.18 -6.70 15.26
C PRO A 443 -4.25 -6.79 16.47
N GLY A 444 -3.96 -5.66 17.10
CA GLY A 444 -3.12 -5.60 18.30
C GLY A 444 -3.84 -6.02 19.57
N ALA A 445 -5.17 -5.93 19.63
CA ALA A 445 -5.96 -6.22 20.83
C ALA A 445 -5.69 -7.57 21.48
N PRO A 446 -5.45 -8.70 20.75
CA PRO A 446 -5.08 -9.98 21.38
C PRO A 446 -3.82 -9.92 22.22
N TYR A 447 -2.94 -8.99 21.96
CA TYR A 447 -1.65 -8.78 22.67
C TYR A 447 -1.63 -7.49 23.49
N GLY A 448 -2.78 -6.86 23.71
CA GLY A 448 -2.83 -5.61 24.47
C GLY A 448 -2.15 -4.41 23.78
N ILE A 449 -1.83 -4.53 22.50
CA ILE A 449 -1.26 -3.46 21.67
C ILE A 449 -2.40 -2.56 21.19
N TYR A 450 -2.25 -1.26 21.32
CA TYR A 450 -3.14 -0.28 20.72
C TYR A 450 -2.76 -0.05 19.26
N GLY A 451 -3.65 -0.38 18.33
CA GLY A 451 -3.39 -0.30 16.90
C GLY A 451 -2.91 -1.63 16.28
N PRO A 452 -2.43 -1.60 15.04
CA PRO A 452 -2.09 -2.81 14.29
C PRO A 452 -0.77 -3.43 14.71
N VAL A 453 -0.66 -4.74 14.42
CA VAL A 453 0.62 -5.45 14.28
C VAL A 453 0.86 -5.63 12.78
N GLY A 454 1.99 -5.14 12.28
CA GLY A 454 2.39 -5.25 10.88
C GLY A 454 2.81 -6.67 10.48
N CYS A 455 3.16 -6.83 9.22
CA CYS A 455 3.65 -8.10 8.69
C CYS A 455 4.91 -7.92 7.84
N ILE A 456 5.65 -9.00 7.63
CA ILE A 456 6.88 -8.99 6.84
C ILE A 456 6.64 -8.51 5.39
N ARG A 457 5.47 -8.81 4.82
CA ARG A 457 5.08 -8.36 3.46
C ARG A 457 4.96 -6.84 3.38
N LEU A 458 4.49 -6.20 4.45
CA LEU A 458 4.38 -4.74 4.53
C LEU A 458 5.76 -4.08 4.65
N GLU A 459 6.66 -4.66 5.46
CA GLU A 459 8.06 -4.19 5.53
C GLU A 459 8.76 -4.27 4.17
N GLN A 460 8.59 -5.40 3.47
CA GLN A 460 9.15 -5.58 2.13
C GLN A 460 8.52 -4.64 1.09
N LEU A 461 7.23 -4.30 1.23
CA LEU A 461 6.60 -3.31 0.37
C LEU A 461 7.18 -1.92 0.61
N ARG A 462 7.43 -1.54 1.87
CA ARG A 462 8.14 -0.29 2.20
C ARG A 462 9.52 -0.25 1.55
N ASP A 463 10.32 -1.33 1.71
CA ASP A 463 11.64 -1.41 1.09
C ASP A 463 11.55 -1.21 -0.43
N GLY A 464 10.57 -1.85 -1.08
CA GLY A 464 10.33 -1.66 -2.51
C GLY A 464 9.91 -0.25 -2.91
N LEU A 465 9.11 0.44 -2.09
CA LEU A 465 8.70 1.84 -2.33
C LEU A 465 9.86 2.81 -2.10
N GLU A 466 10.72 2.55 -1.11
CA GLU A 466 11.96 3.31 -0.91
C GLU A 466 12.88 3.17 -2.13
N GLU A 467 13.00 1.97 -2.69
CA GLU A 467 13.78 1.72 -3.91
C GLU A 467 13.14 2.32 -5.16
N TYR A 468 11.81 2.38 -5.25
CA TYR A 468 11.11 3.14 -6.30
C TYR A 468 11.53 4.62 -6.28
N ASP A 469 11.51 5.26 -5.11
CA ASP A 469 11.90 6.67 -4.97
C ASP A 469 13.41 6.88 -5.20
N MET A 470 14.26 5.88 -4.89
CA MET A 470 15.69 5.90 -5.27
C MET A 470 15.89 5.84 -6.78
N LEU A 471 15.12 5.01 -7.49
CA LEU A 471 15.16 4.95 -8.97
C LEU A 471 14.69 6.27 -9.58
N TYR A 472 13.62 6.85 -9.04
CA TYR A 472 13.13 8.17 -9.45
C TYR A 472 14.22 9.25 -9.26
N ALA A 473 14.83 9.32 -8.10
CA ALA A 473 15.90 10.27 -7.82
C ALA A 473 17.13 10.07 -8.74
N LEU A 474 17.46 8.83 -9.04
CA LEU A 474 18.54 8.47 -9.97
C LEU A 474 18.22 8.94 -11.39
N GLU A 475 17.00 8.75 -11.86
CA GLU A 475 16.53 9.25 -13.16
C GLU A 475 16.65 10.78 -13.24
N GLN A 476 16.15 11.49 -12.22
CA GLN A 476 16.25 12.95 -12.15
C GLN A 476 17.71 13.43 -12.14
N TYR A 477 18.59 12.72 -11.41
CA TYR A 477 20.01 13.04 -11.39
C TYR A 477 20.66 12.90 -12.77
N TYR A 478 20.27 11.90 -13.56
CA TYR A 478 20.82 11.66 -14.89
C TYR A 478 20.08 12.41 -16.00
N ALA A 479 18.93 13.00 -15.72
CA ALA A 479 18.15 13.75 -16.70
C ALA A 479 19.00 14.82 -17.41
N GLY A 480 19.10 14.75 -18.73
CA GLY A 480 19.90 15.66 -19.56
C GLY A 480 21.41 15.41 -19.56
N LYS A 481 21.92 14.35 -18.92
CA LYS A 481 23.34 13.96 -18.99
C LYS A 481 23.59 12.99 -20.14
N ALA A 482 24.56 13.30 -21.01
CA ALA A 482 24.80 12.54 -22.25
C ALA A 482 25.42 11.15 -22.04
N ASP A 483 26.06 10.90 -20.90
CA ASP A 483 26.72 9.63 -20.56
C ASP A 483 26.08 9.06 -19.27
N SER A 484 24.81 8.71 -19.31
CA SER A 484 24.13 8.16 -18.13
C SER A 484 24.18 6.63 -18.15
N ASP A 485 24.46 6.03 -16.98
CA ASP A 485 24.32 4.58 -16.78
C ASP A 485 22.86 4.18 -16.44
N PHE A 486 21.91 5.14 -16.44
CA PHE A 486 20.51 4.87 -16.09
C PHE A 486 19.86 3.86 -17.02
N ASP A 487 20.08 4.01 -18.35
CA ASP A 487 19.62 3.03 -19.33
C ASP A 487 20.17 1.62 -19.06
N GLY A 488 21.41 1.53 -18.56
CA GLY A 488 22.02 0.27 -18.16
C GLY A 488 21.34 -0.37 -16.95
N VAL A 489 20.94 0.41 -15.95
CA VAL A 489 20.17 -0.05 -14.79
C VAL A 489 18.81 -0.56 -15.25
N MET A 490 18.08 0.22 -16.05
CA MET A 490 16.77 -0.17 -16.57
C MET A 490 16.83 -1.41 -17.45
N SER A 491 17.84 -1.51 -18.33
CA SER A 491 18.09 -2.71 -19.15
C SER A 491 18.38 -3.93 -18.28
N PHE A 492 19.14 -3.78 -17.20
CA PHE A 492 19.40 -4.87 -16.25
C PHE A 492 18.11 -5.38 -15.60
N LEU A 493 17.22 -4.47 -15.13
CA LEU A 493 15.93 -4.84 -14.56
C LEU A 493 15.08 -5.61 -15.57
N TYR A 494 14.90 -5.07 -16.78
CA TYR A 494 14.09 -5.71 -17.82
C TYR A 494 14.66 -7.07 -18.27
N ASP A 495 15.98 -7.17 -18.45
CA ASP A 495 16.59 -8.37 -19.04
C ASP A 495 16.78 -9.52 -18.05
N ASN A 496 16.83 -9.21 -16.73
CA ASN A 496 17.20 -10.20 -15.72
C ASN A 496 16.13 -10.47 -14.67
N LEU A 497 15.20 -9.55 -14.43
CA LEU A 497 14.21 -9.66 -13.36
C LEU A 497 12.79 -9.86 -13.89
N PHE A 498 12.48 -9.35 -15.09
CA PHE A 498 11.11 -9.39 -15.59
C PHE A 498 10.99 -10.11 -16.93
N THR A 499 9.88 -10.83 -17.09
CA THR A 499 9.39 -11.29 -18.39
C THR A 499 7.96 -10.77 -18.55
N GLY A 500 7.83 -9.56 -19.07
CA GLY A 500 6.55 -8.85 -18.98
C GLY A 500 6.24 -8.50 -17.52
N THR A 501 4.99 -8.67 -17.07
CA THR A 501 4.59 -8.51 -15.66
C THR A 501 4.86 -9.76 -14.79
N ARG A 502 5.70 -10.67 -15.25
CA ARG A 502 6.08 -11.92 -14.55
C ARG A 502 7.50 -11.83 -14.01
N VAL A 503 7.71 -12.39 -12.85
CA VAL A 503 8.97 -12.48 -12.12
C VAL A 503 9.62 -13.84 -12.29
#